data_f152cc3b8ed231872f611d730b08132c
#
_entry.id   f152cc3b8ed231872f611d730b08132c
#
_cell.length_a   1.000
_cell.length_b   1.000
_cell.length_c   1.000
_cell.angle_alpha   90.00
_cell.angle_beta   90.00
_cell.angle_gamma   90.00
#
_symmetry.space_group_name_H-M   'P 1'
#
loop_
_entity.id
_entity.type
_entity.pdbx_description
1 polymer ?
#
loop_
_entity_poly.entity_id
_entity_poly.type
_entity_poly.pdbx_seq_one_letter_code
_entity_poly.pdbx_strand_id
1 'polypeptide(L)'
;MYTPFSGNAYDDATVRDCIDTIARHFGKMRPKHVIKDNGKIKNVPNDRLNYLLSSYPNPMMTASEFLEKFIAQYFTYNNAFIYIQWDEFTGSIKAVYPLDFPLLEILEDKTYNLYARFTFGAGERVTIPYENLIHIRRHFNRDEIFGDDNSKIMIEDLSS
;
A
#
# COMPACT_ATOMS: atom_id res chain seq x y z
N MET A 1 -19.86 11.02 -27.54
CA MET A 1 -19.69 12.09 -26.52
C MET A 1 -19.02 11.46 -25.35
N TYR A 2 -17.76 11.77 -25.08
CA TYR A 2 -17.00 11.20 -23.95
C TYR A 2 -17.29 12.07 -22.73
N THR A 3 -17.97 11.51 -21.73
CA THR A 3 -18.15 12.19 -20.45
C THR A 3 -16.97 11.85 -19.57
N PRO A 4 -16.12 12.80 -19.19
CA PRO A 4 -15.03 12.51 -18.27
C PRO A 4 -15.62 12.09 -16.93
N PHE A 5 -15.22 10.92 -16.44
CA PHE A 5 -15.60 10.41 -15.12
C PHE A 5 -14.93 11.29 -14.05
N SER A 6 -15.72 11.98 -13.24
CA SER A 6 -15.25 12.93 -12.23
C SER A 6 -15.39 12.42 -10.79
N GLY A 7 -15.50 11.11 -10.59
CA GLY A 7 -15.69 10.45 -9.29
C GLY A 7 -14.63 9.41 -8.98
N ASN A 8 -14.72 8.81 -7.79
CA ASN A 8 -13.93 7.64 -7.44
C ASN A 8 -14.38 6.47 -8.34
N ALA A 9 -13.44 5.79 -8.99
CA ALA A 9 -13.75 4.64 -9.86
C ALA A 9 -14.54 3.54 -9.11
N TYR A 10 -14.38 3.42 -7.81
CA TYR A 10 -15.08 2.48 -6.97
C TYR A 10 -16.56 2.83 -6.72
N ASP A 11 -17.00 4.05 -7.05
CA ASP A 11 -18.40 4.46 -6.95
C ASP A 11 -19.26 3.91 -8.10
N ASP A 12 -18.65 3.58 -9.24
CA ASP A 12 -19.32 2.87 -10.32
C ASP A 12 -19.48 1.37 -9.97
N ALA A 13 -20.71 0.88 -9.98
CA ALA A 13 -21.02 -0.49 -9.58
C ALA A 13 -20.30 -1.54 -10.45
N THR A 14 -20.21 -1.32 -11.75
CA THR A 14 -19.56 -2.24 -12.70
C THR A 14 -18.05 -2.30 -12.44
N VAL A 15 -17.44 -1.13 -12.26
CA VAL A 15 -16.00 -1.03 -11.97
C VAL A 15 -15.69 -1.67 -10.62
N ARG A 16 -16.50 -1.41 -9.60
CA ARG A 16 -16.36 -2.02 -8.28
C ARG A 16 -16.44 -3.54 -8.35
N ASP A 17 -17.44 -4.11 -9.05
CA ASP A 17 -17.59 -5.55 -9.20
C ASP A 17 -16.38 -6.19 -9.89
N CYS A 18 -15.80 -5.51 -10.87
CA CYS A 18 -14.55 -5.95 -11.51
C CYS A 18 -13.37 -5.93 -10.52
N ILE A 19 -13.19 -4.83 -9.77
CA ILE A 19 -12.12 -4.70 -8.78
C ILE A 19 -12.26 -5.76 -7.69
N ASP A 20 -13.45 -5.94 -7.14
CA ASP A 20 -13.73 -6.93 -6.10
C ASP A 20 -13.50 -8.37 -6.59
N THR A 21 -13.80 -8.64 -7.86
CA THR A 21 -13.52 -9.94 -8.46
C THR A 21 -12.03 -10.20 -8.56
N ILE A 22 -11.26 -9.22 -9.03
CA ILE A 22 -9.80 -9.31 -9.10
C ILE A 22 -9.22 -9.48 -7.68
N ALA A 23 -9.65 -8.65 -6.72
CA ALA A 23 -9.18 -8.68 -5.36
C ALA A 23 -9.39 -10.05 -4.71
N ARG A 24 -10.58 -10.64 -4.85
CA ARG A 24 -10.87 -12.00 -4.34
C ARG A 24 -9.98 -13.08 -4.95
N HIS A 25 -9.57 -12.94 -6.22
CA HIS A 25 -8.63 -13.87 -6.84
C HIS A 25 -7.23 -13.70 -6.26
N PHE A 26 -6.78 -12.47 -6.04
CA PHE A 26 -5.51 -12.20 -5.38
C PHE A 26 -5.48 -12.66 -3.91
N GLY A 27 -6.59 -12.55 -3.20
CA GLY A 27 -6.72 -13.07 -1.83
C GLY A 27 -6.45 -14.58 -1.69
N LYS A 28 -6.57 -15.34 -2.78
CA LYS A 28 -6.24 -16.77 -2.82
C LYS A 28 -4.76 -17.06 -3.05
N MET A 29 -3.97 -16.05 -3.42
CA MET A 29 -2.54 -16.21 -3.63
C MET A 29 -1.83 -16.53 -2.30
N ARG A 30 -0.68 -17.18 -2.42
CA ARG A 30 0.16 -17.54 -1.27
C ARG A 30 1.59 -17.06 -1.58
N PRO A 31 1.85 -15.74 -1.42
CA PRO A 31 3.18 -15.19 -1.61
C PRO A 31 4.16 -15.81 -0.61
N LYS A 32 5.40 -15.97 -1.04
CA LYS A 32 6.46 -16.54 -0.22
C LYS A 32 7.72 -15.70 -0.32
N HIS A 33 8.35 -15.49 0.82
CA HIS A 33 9.72 -15.01 0.86
C HIS A 33 10.67 -16.16 0.50
N VAL A 34 11.53 -15.93 -0.48
CA VAL A 34 12.52 -16.91 -0.93
C VAL A 34 13.87 -16.23 -1.08
N ILE A 35 14.93 -16.97 -0.83
CA ILE A 35 16.30 -16.53 -1.09
C ILE A 35 16.77 -17.18 -2.38
N LYS A 36 17.38 -16.38 -3.28
CA LYS A 36 18.09 -16.89 -4.46
C LYS A 36 19.57 -17.03 -4.15
N ASP A 37 20.10 -18.22 -4.36
CA ASP A 37 21.51 -18.52 -4.25
C ASP A 37 22.00 -19.20 -5.53
N ASN A 38 22.96 -18.61 -6.23
CA ASN A 38 23.47 -19.10 -7.51
C ASN A 38 22.36 -19.45 -8.54
N GLY A 39 21.32 -18.59 -8.62
CA GLY A 39 20.18 -18.78 -9.52
C GLY A 39 19.15 -19.81 -9.06
N LYS A 40 19.39 -20.52 -7.97
CA LYS A 40 18.44 -21.48 -7.38
C LYS A 40 17.65 -20.84 -6.24
N ILE A 41 16.36 -21.10 -6.23
CA ILE A 41 15.48 -20.65 -5.15
C ILE A 41 15.65 -21.59 -3.96
N LYS A 42 16.04 -21.01 -2.81
CA LYS A 42 16.01 -21.68 -1.51
C LYS A 42 14.75 -21.24 -0.76
N ASN A 43 13.99 -22.19 -0.28
CA ASN A 43 12.88 -21.91 0.62
C ASN A 43 13.43 -21.51 2.00
N VAL A 44 12.89 -20.48 2.62
CA VAL A 44 13.23 -20.05 3.97
C VAL A 44 12.10 -20.50 4.91
N PRO A 45 12.18 -21.70 5.49
CA PRO A 45 11.14 -22.16 6.39
C PRO A 45 11.18 -21.36 7.70
N ASN A 46 10.00 -21.14 8.28
CA ASN A 46 9.81 -20.47 9.58
C ASN A 46 10.34 -19.01 9.67
N ASP A 47 10.47 -18.34 8.55
CA ASP A 47 10.75 -16.91 8.54
C ASP A 47 9.51 -16.11 8.96
N ARG A 48 9.74 -15.04 9.75
CA ARG A 48 8.68 -14.14 10.21
C ARG A 48 7.90 -13.54 9.04
N LEU A 49 8.59 -13.18 7.96
CA LEU A 49 7.96 -12.62 6.77
C LEU A 49 7.04 -13.64 6.08
N ASN A 50 7.45 -14.91 5.98
CA ASN A 50 6.58 -15.97 5.46
C ASN A 50 5.33 -16.18 6.31
N TYR A 51 5.45 -16.08 7.64
CA TYR A 51 4.29 -16.15 8.52
C TYR A 51 3.32 -14.98 8.25
N LEU A 52 3.82 -13.76 8.16
CA LEU A 52 3.00 -12.57 7.87
C LEU A 52 2.31 -12.67 6.50
N LEU A 53 3.01 -13.17 5.49
CA LEU A 53 2.48 -13.30 4.13
C LEU A 53 1.48 -14.45 3.95
N SER A 54 1.52 -15.47 4.81
CA SER A 54 0.71 -16.68 4.65
C SER A 54 -0.41 -16.84 5.68
N SER A 55 -0.32 -16.15 6.82
CA SER A 55 -1.24 -16.35 7.95
C SER A 55 -1.85 -15.03 8.42
N TYR A 56 -1.14 -14.27 9.24
CA TYR A 56 -1.64 -13.04 9.85
C TYR A 56 -0.62 -11.92 9.68
N PRO A 57 -0.79 -11.04 8.69
CA PRO A 57 0.06 -9.87 8.47
C PRO A 57 0.01 -8.89 9.65
N ASN A 58 -1.11 -8.84 10.36
CA ASN A 58 -1.33 -8.07 11.57
C ASN A 58 -2.47 -8.69 12.41
N PRO A 59 -2.73 -8.21 13.64
CA PRO A 59 -3.77 -8.78 14.50
C PRO A 59 -5.21 -8.62 14.00
N MET A 60 -5.44 -7.76 13.01
CA MET A 60 -6.79 -7.37 12.60
C MET A 60 -7.29 -8.10 11.34
N MET A 61 -6.40 -8.76 10.59
CA MET A 61 -6.76 -9.40 9.33
C MET A 61 -5.91 -10.61 9.00
N THR A 62 -6.47 -11.50 8.21
CA THR A 62 -5.78 -12.63 7.62
C THR A 62 -4.97 -12.21 6.39
N ALA A 63 -4.05 -13.05 5.94
CA ALA A 63 -3.28 -12.81 4.72
C ALA A 63 -4.16 -12.65 3.47
N SER A 64 -5.29 -13.37 3.42
CA SER A 64 -6.26 -13.25 2.32
C SER A 64 -6.92 -11.86 2.30
N GLU A 65 -7.45 -11.44 3.44
CA GLU A 65 -8.09 -10.12 3.59
C GLU A 65 -7.11 -8.98 3.31
N PHE A 66 -5.87 -9.12 3.76
CA PHE A 66 -4.79 -8.17 3.47
C PHE A 66 -4.55 -8.02 1.96
N LEU A 67 -4.41 -9.13 1.25
CA LEU A 67 -4.19 -9.13 -0.20
C LEU A 67 -5.39 -8.57 -0.96
N GLU A 68 -6.62 -8.93 -0.55
CA GLU A 68 -7.84 -8.38 -1.14
C GLU A 68 -7.91 -6.87 -0.98
N LYS A 69 -7.70 -6.36 0.24
CA LYS A 69 -7.71 -4.93 0.52
C LYS A 69 -6.63 -4.18 -0.24
N PHE A 70 -5.41 -4.71 -0.24
CA PHE A 70 -4.27 -4.15 -0.97
C PHE A 70 -4.54 -4.02 -2.47
N ILE A 71 -5.06 -5.08 -3.10
CA ILE A 71 -5.36 -5.09 -4.51
C ILE A 71 -6.55 -4.19 -4.86
N ALA A 72 -7.59 -4.15 -4.01
CA ALA A 72 -8.69 -3.23 -4.19
C ALA A 72 -8.21 -1.77 -4.23
N GLN A 73 -7.34 -1.38 -3.31
CA GLN A 73 -6.73 -0.04 -3.29
C GLN A 73 -5.89 0.23 -4.55
N TYR A 74 -5.06 -0.73 -4.93
CA TYR A 74 -4.19 -0.62 -6.10
C TYR A 74 -4.97 -0.36 -7.40
N PHE A 75 -6.08 -1.03 -7.60
CA PHE A 75 -6.92 -0.82 -8.79
C PHE A 75 -7.84 0.40 -8.68
N THR A 76 -8.24 0.77 -7.48
CA THR A 76 -9.10 1.95 -7.27
C THR A 76 -8.33 3.25 -7.46
N TYR A 77 -7.12 3.33 -6.88
CA TYR A 77 -6.36 4.58 -6.78
C TYR A 77 -5.07 4.60 -7.61
N ASN A 78 -4.73 3.53 -8.31
CA ASN A 78 -3.44 3.33 -8.98
C ASN A 78 -2.23 3.46 -8.03
N ASN A 79 -2.49 3.48 -6.75
CA ASN A 79 -1.53 3.53 -5.65
C ASN A 79 -2.03 2.64 -4.53
N ALA A 80 -1.11 1.97 -3.86
CA ALA A 80 -1.40 1.25 -2.62
C ALA A 80 -0.22 1.38 -1.67
N PHE A 81 -0.52 1.55 -0.39
CA PHE A 81 0.48 1.75 0.64
C PHE A 81 0.37 0.66 1.69
N ILE A 82 1.51 0.12 2.09
CA ILE A 82 1.63 -0.82 3.18
C ILE A 82 2.58 -0.21 4.20
N TYR A 83 2.12 -0.06 5.43
CA TYR A 83 2.96 0.34 6.55
C TYR A 83 3.65 -0.88 7.14
N ILE A 84 4.97 -0.77 7.35
CA ILE A 84 5.78 -1.78 8.01
C ILE A 84 5.98 -1.36 9.46
N GLN A 85 5.46 -2.14 10.39
CA GLN A 85 5.74 -2.00 11.80
C GLN A 85 6.94 -2.84 12.18
N TRP A 86 7.98 -2.19 12.66
CA TRP A 86 9.19 -2.85 13.14
C TRP A 86 9.10 -3.16 14.63
N ASP A 87 9.75 -4.21 15.03
CA ASP A 87 10.02 -4.50 16.42
C ASP A 87 11.30 -3.75 16.84
N GLU A 88 11.15 -2.81 17.76
CA GLU A 88 12.26 -1.93 18.20
C GLU A 88 13.40 -2.67 18.89
N PHE A 89 13.11 -3.85 19.47
CA PHE A 89 14.13 -4.63 20.19
C PHE A 89 14.90 -5.57 19.28
N THR A 90 14.23 -6.16 18.32
CA THR A 90 14.83 -7.19 17.46
C THR A 90 15.20 -6.68 16.07
N GLY A 91 14.69 -5.49 15.67
CA GLY A 91 14.82 -4.96 14.33
C GLY A 91 14.11 -5.80 13.25
N SER A 92 13.26 -6.76 13.66
CA SER A 92 12.49 -7.59 12.73
C SER A 92 11.13 -6.98 12.40
N ILE A 93 10.53 -7.42 11.29
CA ILE A 93 9.18 -6.99 10.93
C ILE A 93 8.18 -7.60 11.90
N LYS A 94 7.46 -6.77 12.64
CA LYS A 94 6.43 -7.17 13.60
C LYS A 94 5.08 -7.42 12.91
N ALA A 95 4.65 -6.49 12.07
CA ALA A 95 3.38 -6.54 11.35
C ALA A 95 3.43 -5.67 10.10
N VAL A 96 2.50 -5.90 9.17
CA VAL A 96 2.28 -5.05 7.99
C VAL A 96 0.80 -4.70 7.88
N TYR A 97 0.52 -3.45 7.54
CA TYR A 97 -0.84 -2.90 7.48
C TYR A 97 -1.10 -2.25 6.13
N PRO A 98 -2.17 -2.61 5.42
CA PRO A 98 -2.59 -1.84 4.26
C PRO A 98 -3.20 -0.53 4.78
N LEU A 99 -2.73 0.60 4.27
CA LEU A 99 -3.21 1.91 4.70
C LEU A 99 -4.35 2.38 3.80
N ASP A 100 -5.46 2.76 4.43
CA ASP A 100 -6.48 3.57 3.77
C ASP A 100 -6.00 5.01 3.72
N PHE A 101 -6.06 5.64 2.56
CA PHE A 101 -5.58 7.00 2.39
C PHE A 101 -6.63 7.88 1.71
N PRO A 102 -7.68 8.30 2.44
CA PRO A 102 -8.66 9.24 1.89
C PRO A 102 -8.02 10.59 1.52
N LEU A 103 -6.97 10.96 2.21
CA LEU A 103 -6.11 12.09 1.88
C LEU A 103 -4.67 11.77 2.29
N LEU A 104 -3.78 11.78 1.31
CA LEU A 104 -2.34 11.55 1.49
C LEU A 104 -1.55 12.74 0.96
N GLU A 105 -0.62 13.22 1.76
CA GLU A 105 0.34 14.26 1.40
C GLU A 105 1.75 13.69 1.53
N ILE A 106 2.60 13.96 0.57
CA ILE A 106 4.04 13.69 0.70
C ILE A 106 4.73 14.97 1.13
N LEU A 107 5.52 14.86 2.15
CA LEU A 107 6.25 15.97 2.78
C LEU A 107 7.74 15.69 2.64
N GLU A 108 8.51 16.73 2.40
CA GLU A 108 9.96 16.70 2.38
C GLU A 108 10.53 17.62 3.47
N ASP A 109 11.48 17.11 4.23
CA ASP A 109 12.19 17.94 5.22
C ASP A 109 13.39 18.66 4.60
N LYS A 110 14.04 19.52 5.39
CA LYS A 110 15.22 20.32 4.97
C LYS A 110 16.44 19.45 4.61
N THR A 111 16.41 18.18 4.94
CA THR A 111 17.46 17.20 4.66
C THR A 111 17.07 16.22 3.55
N TYR A 112 16.00 16.56 2.81
CA TYR A 112 15.46 15.76 1.70
C TYR A 112 14.92 14.38 2.11
N ASN A 113 14.57 14.19 3.39
CA ASN A 113 13.85 12.98 3.79
C ASN A 113 12.37 13.13 3.48
N LEU A 114 11.78 12.06 2.94
CA LEU A 114 10.36 12.01 2.60
C LEU A 114 9.55 11.41 3.73
N TYR A 115 8.37 12.01 3.94
CA TYR A 115 7.36 11.54 4.88
C TYR A 115 6.00 11.47 4.18
N ALA A 116 5.17 10.52 4.57
CA ALA A 116 3.79 10.45 4.15
C ALA A 116 2.86 10.85 5.29
N ARG A 117 2.04 11.87 5.09
CA ARG A 117 1.04 12.32 6.05
C ARG A 117 -0.34 11.86 5.59
N PHE A 118 -0.93 11.00 6.39
CA PHE A 118 -2.27 10.48 6.19
C PHE A 118 -3.26 11.28 7.05
N THR A 119 -4.35 11.76 6.43
CA THR A 119 -5.44 12.41 7.15
C THR A 119 -6.67 11.51 7.12
N PHE A 120 -7.15 11.14 8.29
CA PHE A 120 -8.33 10.27 8.47
C PHE A 120 -9.61 11.09 8.68
N GLY A 121 -10.76 10.43 8.57
CA GLY A 121 -12.07 11.08 8.51
C GLY A 121 -12.45 11.96 9.71
N ALA A 122 -11.79 11.81 10.86
CA ALA A 122 -11.95 12.67 12.03
C ALA A 122 -10.99 13.88 12.06
N GLY A 123 -10.22 14.09 10.98
CA GLY A 123 -9.18 15.12 10.93
C GLY A 123 -7.88 14.72 11.65
N GLU A 124 -7.80 13.50 12.15
CA GLU A 124 -6.58 12.93 12.72
C GLU A 124 -5.52 12.79 11.63
N ARG A 125 -4.31 13.25 11.93
CA ARG A 125 -3.18 13.19 11.00
C ARG A 125 -2.08 12.33 11.59
N VAL A 126 -1.59 11.40 10.77
CA VAL A 126 -0.45 10.55 11.11
C VAL A 126 0.62 10.74 10.06
N THR A 127 1.83 11.08 10.50
CA THR A 127 3.00 11.25 9.62
C THR A 127 3.94 10.07 9.82
N ILE A 128 4.28 9.41 8.74
CA ILE A 128 5.10 8.18 8.72
C ILE A 128 6.30 8.45 7.83
N PRO A 129 7.54 8.12 8.25
CA PRO A 129 8.69 8.13 7.36
C PRO A 129 8.43 7.26 6.12
N TYR A 130 8.73 7.80 4.95
CA TYR A 130 8.41 7.11 3.69
C TYR A 130 9.17 5.78 3.56
N GLU A 131 10.33 5.65 4.19
CA GLU A 131 11.12 4.41 4.27
C GLU A 131 10.39 3.26 5.00
N ASN A 132 9.42 3.58 5.87
CA ASN A 132 8.58 2.59 6.55
C ASN A 132 7.33 2.21 5.76
N LEU A 133 7.22 2.68 4.52
CA LEU A 133 6.11 2.39 3.64
C LEU A 133 6.59 1.58 2.43
N ILE A 134 5.80 0.59 2.06
CA ILE A 134 5.87 0.02 0.73
C ILE A 134 4.82 0.73 -0.10
N HIS A 135 5.26 1.47 -1.11
CA HIS A 135 4.41 2.15 -2.06
C HIS A 135 4.43 1.39 -3.38
N ILE A 136 3.30 0.84 -3.78
CA ILE A 136 3.12 0.20 -5.08
C ILE A 136 2.20 1.04 -5.92
N ARG A 137 2.65 1.35 -7.14
CA ARG A 137 2.00 2.27 -8.06
C ARG A 137 1.87 1.68 -9.46
N ARG A 138 0.86 2.13 -10.19
CA ARG A 138 0.70 1.82 -11.61
C ARG A 138 0.40 3.10 -12.40
N HIS A 139 0.74 3.08 -13.68
CA HIS A 139 0.52 4.24 -14.57
C HIS A 139 1.18 5.53 -14.07
N PHE A 140 2.45 5.47 -13.66
CA PHE A 140 3.20 6.63 -13.18
C PHE A 140 3.94 7.35 -14.33
N ASN A 141 3.19 7.95 -15.26
CA ASN A 141 3.77 8.59 -16.43
C ASN A 141 3.95 10.11 -16.28
N ARG A 142 3.29 10.71 -15.29
CA ARG A 142 3.24 12.17 -15.09
C ARG A 142 3.92 12.63 -13.81
N ASP A 143 4.01 11.77 -12.83
CA ASP A 143 4.54 12.08 -11.51
C ASP A 143 5.66 11.10 -11.17
N GLU A 144 6.71 11.58 -10.50
CA GLU A 144 7.86 10.75 -10.12
C GLU A 144 7.56 9.89 -8.88
N ILE A 145 6.58 10.28 -8.07
CA ILE A 145 6.24 9.64 -6.80
C ILE A 145 4.99 8.78 -6.93
N PHE A 146 3.94 9.30 -7.56
CA PHE A 146 2.62 8.66 -7.60
C PHE A 146 2.29 8.00 -8.92
N GLY A 147 1.46 6.97 -8.89
CA GLY A 147 0.74 6.49 -10.05
C GLY A 147 -0.26 7.55 -10.54
N ASP A 148 -0.51 7.60 -11.84
CA ASP A 148 -1.50 8.51 -12.45
C ASP A 148 -2.86 8.27 -11.81
N ASP A 149 -3.28 9.17 -10.94
CA ASP A 149 -4.44 8.97 -10.09
C ASP A 149 -5.53 10.01 -10.33
N ASN A 150 -6.73 9.58 -9.95
CA ASN A 150 -7.93 10.40 -9.84
C ASN A 150 -8.10 10.99 -8.44
N SER A 151 -7.23 10.69 -7.47
CA SER A 151 -7.33 11.16 -6.10
C SER A 151 -6.52 12.41 -5.87
N LYS A 152 -6.98 13.23 -4.94
CA LYS A 152 -6.38 14.52 -4.59
C LYS A 152 -5.12 14.31 -3.75
N ILE A 153 -4.01 14.05 -4.42
CA ILE A 153 -2.70 14.01 -3.78
C ILE A 153 -2.09 15.40 -3.93
N MET A 154 -1.76 16.02 -2.82
CA MET A 154 -1.03 17.29 -2.79
C MET A 154 0.39 17.05 -2.32
N ILE A 155 1.34 17.71 -2.97
CA ILE A 155 2.73 17.79 -2.50
C ILE A 155 2.89 19.15 -1.85
N GLU A 156 3.20 19.17 -0.55
CA GLU A 156 3.52 20.38 0.19
C GLU A 156 4.98 20.37 0.65
N ASP A 157 5.63 21.50 0.51
CA ASP A 157 6.96 21.74 1.04
C ASP A 157 6.87 22.11 2.54
N LEU A 158 7.57 21.39 3.40
CA LEU A 158 7.69 21.67 4.84
C LEU A 158 8.67 22.80 5.18
N SER A 159 9.17 23.52 4.19
CA SER A 159 10.21 24.55 4.36
C SER A 159 9.69 25.88 4.92
N SER A 160 8.47 25.93 5.44
CA SER A 160 7.92 27.12 6.10
C SER A 160 7.95 27.02 7.62
#